data_7c42dc9f2ea3295e17c373fd0b7e4cdd
#
_entry.id   7c42dc9f2ea3295e17c373fd0b7e4cdd
#
_cell.length_a   1.000
_cell.length_b   1.000
_cell.length_c   1.000
_cell.angle_alpha   90.00
_cell.angle_beta   90.00
_cell.angle_gamma   90.00
#
_symmetry.space_group_name_H-M   'P 1'
#
loop_
_entity.id
_entity.type
_entity.pdbx_description
1 polymer ?
#
loop_
_entity_poly.entity_id
_entity_poly.type
_entity_poly.pdbx_seq_one_letter_code
_entity_poly.pdbx_strand_id
1 'polypeptide(L)'
;MSRDRAFCRSGFILAEALIALLVLAVVVLALEGSLTVVVRSLADSARETLAARLAETQRERLFAAACVGASGTDSANGVTVDWTASPAGRLVRISQTSRYPTHIGERVERYDAIGSCQ
;
A
#
# COMPACT_ATOMS: atom_id res chain seq x y z
N MET A 1 -8.98 65.83 -25.28
CA MET A 1 -8.32 65.30 -24.07
C MET A 1 -9.07 64.09 -23.56
N SER A 2 -8.93 62.94 -24.18
CA SER A 2 -9.56 61.70 -23.66
C SER A 2 -8.91 60.41 -24.22
N ARG A 3 -7.57 60.36 -24.27
CA ARG A 3 -6.82 59.21 -24.75
C ARG A 3 -6.03 58.45 -23.67
N ASP A 4 -5.86 59.01 -22.48
CA ASP A 4 -4.96 58.43 -21.46
C ASP A 4 -5.61 57.43 -20.51
N ARG A 5 -6.93 57.26 -20.54
CA ARG A 5 -7.61 56.27 -19.67
C ARG A 5 -7.66 54.83 -20.19
N ALA A 6 -7.37 54.64 -21.49
CA ALA A 6 -7.41 53.30 -22.08
C ALA A 6 -6.14 52.47 -21.77
N PHE A 7 -5.01 53.14 -21.56
CA PHE A 7 -3.71 52.47 -21.38
C PHE A 7 -3.53 51.84 -19.98
N CYS A 8 -4.12 52.42 -18.94
CA CYS A 8 -4.06 51.85 -17.58
C CYS A 8 -4.94 50.59 -17.42
N ARG A 9 -5.98 50.46 -18.22
CA ARG A 9 -6.91 49.30 -18.12
C ARG A 9 -6.34 48.02 -18.71
N SER A 10 -5.53 48.12 -19.77
CA SER A 10 -4.91 46.98 -20.43
C SER A 10 -3.77 46.34 -19.58
N GLY A 11 -3.01 47.16 -18.85
CA GLY A 11 -1.95 46.68 -17.97
C GLY A 11 -2.49 45.93 -16.74
N PHE A 12 -3.64 46.34 -16.23
CA PHE A 12 -4.29 45.70 -15.11
C PHE A 12 -4.83 44.31 -15.48
N ILE A 13 -5.42 44.15 -16.66
CA ILE A 13 -5.93 42.84 -17.17
C ILE A 13 -4.77 41.85 -17.38
N LEU A 14 -3.61 42.35 -17.84
CA LEU A 14 -2.45 41.48 -18.07
C LEU A 14 -1.82 40.99 -16.76
N ALA A 15 -1.73 41.84 -15.75
CA ALA A 15 -1.29 41.47 -14.42
C ALA A 15 -2.24 40.46 -13.76
N GLU A 16 -3.53 40.64 -13.89
CA GLU A 16 -4.56 39.73 -13.38
C GLU A 16 -4.48 38.34 -14.05
N ALA A 17 -4.28 38.30 -15.38
CA ALA A 17 -4.08 37.06 -16.12
C ALA A 17 -2.82 36.31 -15.67
N LEU A 18 -1.71 37.03 -15.41
CA LEU A 18 -0.47 36.43 -14.92
C LEU A 18 -0.62 35.84 -13.52
N ILE A 19 -1.32 36.55 -12.63
CA ILE A 19 -1.61 36.05 -11.28
C ILE A 19 -2.49 34.83 -11.35
N ALA A 20 -3.53 34.81 -12.18
CA ALA A 20 -4.42 33.66 -12.37
C ALA A 20 -3.66 32.42 -12.90
N LEU A 21 -2.75 32.60 -13.85
CA LEU A 21 -1.89 31.51 -14.36
C LEU A 21 -0.92 31.01 -13.30
N LEU A 22 -0.36 31.86 -12.48
CA LEU A 22 0.53 31.48 -11.39
C LEU A 22 -0.21 30.65 -10.33
N VAL A 23 -1.39 31.09 -9.93
CA VAL A 23 -2.24 30.33 -8.99
C VAL A 23 -2.63 28.97 -9.59
N LEU A 24 -3.01 28.92 -10.86
CA LEU A 24 -3.33 27.67 -11.54
C LEU A 24 -2.14 26.71 -11.56
N ALA A 25 -0.93 27.22 -11.87
CA ALA A 25 0.28 26.40 -11.88
C ALA A 25 0.59 25.80 -10.51
N VAL A 26 0.45 26.56 -9.44
CA VAL A 26 0.63 26.06 -8.06
C VAL A 26 -0.38 24.99 -7.71
N VAL A 27 -1.65 25.17 -8.09
CA VAL A 27 -2.71 24.17 -7.84
C VAL A 27 -2.44 22.88 -8.60
N VAL A 28 -2.02 22.95 -9.86
CA VAL A 28 -1.68 21.76 -10.66
C VAL A 28 -0.52 20.99 -10.04
N LEU A 29 0.56 21.68 -9.65
CA LEU A 29 1.71 21.05 -8.99
C LEU A 29 1.33 20.38 -7.65
N ALA A 30 0.44 21.00 -6.87
CA ALA A 30 -0.06 20.44 -5.63
C ALA A 30 -0.88 19.15 -5.86
N LEU A 31 -1.70 19.12 -6.92
CA LEU A 31 -2.48 17.94 -7.31
C LEU A 31 -1.59 16.78 -7.75
N GLU A 32 -0.55 17.02 -8.53
CA GLU A 32 0.40 15.98 -8.95
C GLU A 32 1.08 15.32 -7.74
N GLY A 33 1.50 16.10 -6.75
CA GLY A 33 2.07 15.62 -5.51
C GLY A 33 1.11 14.70 -4.73
N SER A 34 -0.16 15.08 -4.66
CA SER A 34 -1.20 14.29 -3.96
C SER A 34 -1.49 12.96 -4.64
N LEU A 35 -1.56 12.93 -5.97
CA LEU A 35 -1.83 11.72 -6.74
C LEU A 35 -0.76 10.65 -6.53
N THR A 36 0.51 11.02 -6.49
CA THR A 36 1.60 10.06 -6.27
C THR A 36 1.52 9.39 -4.91
N VAL A 37 1.16 10.13 -3.87
CA VAL A 37 0.96 9.59 -2.51
C VAL A 37 -0.20 8.60 -2.48
N VAL A 38 -1.33 8.95 -3.09
CA VAL A 38 -2.52 8.08 -3.14
C VAL A 38 -2.23 6.77 -3.88
N VAL A 39 -1.57 6.84 -5.05
CA VAL A 39 -1.23 5.64 -5.83
C VAL A 39 -0.29 4.72 -5.06
N ARG A 40 0.72 5.26 -4.37
CA ARG A 40 1.63 4.48 -3.54
C ARG A 40 0.91 3.83 -2.36
N SER A 41 0.06 4.57 -1.68
CA SER A 41 -0.75 4.05 -0.57
C SER A 41 -1.69 2.92 -1.00
N LEU A 42 -2.32 3.03 -2.17
CA LEU A 42 -3.15 1.97 -2.74
C LEU A 42 -2.35 0.73 -3.10
N ALA A 43 -1.15 0.89 -3.67
CA ALA A 43 -0.28 -0.23 -3.99
C ALA A 43 0.18 -0.98 -2.73
N ASP A 44 0.55 -0.26 -1.67
CA ASP A 44 0.95 -0.86 -0.40
C ASP A 44 -0.22 -1.58 0.28
N SER A 45 -1.42 -1.01 0.27
CA SER A 45 -2.64 -1.61 0.78
C SER A 45 -3.03 -2.89 0.02
N ALA A 46 -2.83 -2.92 -1.30
CA ALA A 46 -3.05 -4.11 -2.10
C ALA A 46 -2.08 -5.25 -1.74
N ARG A 47 -0.81 -4.94 -1.49
CA ARG A 47 0.19 -5.93 -1.04
C ARG A 47 -0.10 -6.46 0.36
N GLU A 48 -0.49 -5.61 1.28
CA GLU A 48 -0.93 -6.00 2.62
C GLU A 48 -2.12 -6.96 2.57
N THR A 49 -3.13 -6.65 1.75
CA THR A 49 -4.30 -7.51 1.54
C THR A 49 -3.90 -8.86 0.93
N LEU A 50 -2.99 -8.88 -0.02
CA LEU A 50 -2.48 -10.09 -0.63
C LEU A 50 -1.71 -10.94 0.40
N ALA A 51 -0.86 -10.33 1.21
CA ALA A 51 -0.13 -11.01 2.28
C ALA A 51 -1.08 -11.68 3.28
N ALA A 52 -2.12 -10.97 3.72
CA ALA A 52 -3.12 -11.50 4.61
C ALA A 52 -3.89 -12.69 4.00
N ARG A 53 -4.28 -12.60 2.72
CA ARG A 53 -4.96 -13.71 2.01
C ARG A 53 -4.06 -14.93 1.84
N LEU A 54 -2.79 -14.75 1.49
CA LEU A 54 -1.84 -15.86 1.38
C LEU A 54 -1.64 -16.53 2.73
N ALA A 55 -1.45 -15.78 3.79
CA ALA A 55 -1.30 -16.29 5.15
C ALA A 55 -2.55 -17.06 5.60
N GLU A 56 -3.75 -16.54 5.33
CA GLU A 56 -5.02 -17.19 5.67
C GLU A 56 -5.21 -18.51 4.91
N THR A 57 -4.99 -18.50 3.60
CA THR A 57 -5.11 -19.71 2.77
C THR A 57 -4.14 -20.81 3.22
N GLN A 58 -2.92 -20.44 3.59
CA GLN A 58 -1.95 -21.39 4.11
C GLN A 58 -2.35 -21.93 5.49
N ARG A 59 -2.87 -21.07 6.35
CA ARG A 59 -3.37 -21.46 7.66
C ARG A 59 -4.48 -22.49 7.55
N GLU A 60 -5.46 -22.28 6.67
CA GLU A 60 -6.54 -23.23 6.42
C GLU A 60 -6.03 -24.58 5.92
N ARG A 61 -5.08 -24.58 4.97
CA ARG A 61 -4.45 -25.81 4.47
C ARG A 61 -3.70 -26.58 5.56
N LEU A 62 -2.98 -25.87 6.42
CA LEU A 62 -2.21 -26.48 7.51
C LEU A 62 -3.09 -27.05 8.61
N PHE A 63 -4.23 -26.43 8.91
CA PHE A 63 -5.21 -26.98 9.84
C PHE A 63 -5.96 -28.19 9.26
N ALA A 64 -6.18 -28.23 7.95
CA ALA A 64 -6.75 -29.38 7.27
C ALA A 64 -5.76 -30.55 7.11
N ALA A 65 -4.46 -30.29 7.13
CA ALA A 65 -3.43 -31.31 7.11
C ALA A 65 -3.27 -31.91 8.52
N ALA A 66 -3.30 -33.21 8.61
CA ALA A 66 -3.24 -33.95 9.87
C ALA A 66 -1.95 -33.65 10.64
N CYS A 67 -1.92 -32.71 11.55
CA CYS A 67 -0.92 -32.43 12.60
C CYS A 67 0.53 -32.85 12.32
N VAL A 68 0.98 -32.70 11.12
CA VAL A 68 2.34 -33.04 10.71
C VAL A 68 3.16 -31.73 10.77
N GLY A 69 4.32 -31.80 11.44
CA GLY A 69 5.28 -30.69 11.42
C GLY A 69 5.75 -30.46 9.99
N ALA A 70 5.62 -29.24 9.52
CA ALA A 70 6.03 -28.82 8.18
C ALA A 70 6.45 -27.35 8.16
N SER A 71 7.25 -26.98 7.19
CA SER A 71 7.61 -25.60 6.95
C SER A 71 7.72 -25.36 5.43
N GLY A 72 7.54 -24.14 5.02
CA GLY A 72 7.65 -23.78 3.63
C GLY A 72 7.60 -22.26 3.41
N THR A 73 7.69 -21.89 2.16
CA THR A 73 7.63 -20.51 1.71
C THR A 73 6.73 -20.42 0.50
N ASP A 74 5.77 -19.50 0.55
CA ASP A 74 4.92 -19.14 -0.58
C ASP A 74 5.18 -17.72 -1.02
N SER A 75 5.14 -17.48 -2.31
CA SER A 75 5.34 -16.13 -2.85
C SER A 75 4.39 -15.84 -4.01
N ALA A 76 3.85 -14.61 -4.02
CA ALA A 76 3.04 -14.10 -5.10
C ALA A 76 3.19 -12.58 -5.20
N ASN A 77 3.40 -12.06 -6.41
CA ASN A 77 3.45 -10.62 -6.70
C ASN A 77 4.39 -9.81 -5.76
N GLY A 78 5.54 -10.38 -5.42
CA GLY A 78 6.54 -9.75 -4.55
C GLY A 78 6.23 -9.84 -3.05
N VAL A 79 5.16 -10.52 -2.67
CA VAL A 79 4.86 -10.88 -1.27
C VAL A 79 5.39 -12.27 -1.01
N THR A 80 6.13 -12.46 0.06
CA THR A 80 6.66 -13.75 0.51
C THR A 80 6.09 -14.07 1.89
N VAL A 81 5.61 -15.29 2.07
CA VAL A 81 5.11 -15.79 3.36
C VAL A 81 5.89 -17.06 3.73
N ASP A 82 6.73 -16.96 4.73
CA ASP A 82 7.40 -18.10 5.35
C ASP A 82 6.50 -18.65 6.45
N TRP A 83 6.31 -19.94 6.51
CA TRP A 83 5.46 -20.57 7.49
C TRP A 83 6.10 -21.82 8.12
N THR A 84 5.78 -22.07 9.36
CA THR A 84 6.21 -23.26 10.12
C THR A 84 5.03 -23.78 10.93
N ALA A 85 4.71 -25.04 10.77
CA ALA A 85 3.73 -25.77 11.57
C ALA A 85 4.45 -26.71 12.53
N SER A 86 4.21 -26.56 13.82
CA SER A 86 4.80 -27.37 14.87
C SER A 86 3.71 -28.13 15.65
N PRO A 87 3.71 -29.46 15.66
CA PRO A 87 2.74 -30.23 16.41
C PRO A 87 2.94 -30.03 17.94
N ALA A 88 1.84 -29.88 18.66
CA ALA A 88 1.79 -29.73 20.11
C ALA A 88 0.70 -30.61 20.70
N GLY A 89 0.91 -31.92 20.68
CA GLY A 89 -0.08 -32.92 21.07
C GLY A 89 -1.25 -33.02 20.07
N ARG A 90 -2.47 -32.67 20.53
CA ARG A 90 -3.67 -32.60 19.65
C ARG A 90 -3.84 -31.21 19.01
N LEU A 91 -2.89 -30.34 19.20
CA LEU A 91 -2.88 -29.00 18.65
C LEU A 91 -1.73 -28.86 17.67
N VAL A 92 -1.86 -27.92 16.76
CA VAL A 92 -0.75 -27.45 15.91
C VAL A 92 -0.55 -25.96 16.14
N ARG A 93 0.68 -25.55 16.32
CA ARG A 93 1.08 -24.14 16.32
C ARG A 93 1.60 -23.79 14.94
N ILE A 94 1.04 -22.75 14.35
CA ILE A 94 1.45 -22.21 13.07
C ILE A 94 2.04 -20.84 13.30
N SER A 95 3.28 -20.64 12.89
CA SER A 95 3.96 -19.35 12.85
C SER A 95 4.18 -18.95 11.40
N GLN A 96 3.73 -17.76 11.04
CA GLN A 96 3.85 -17.22 9.68
C GLN A 96 4.56 -15.87 9.74
N THR A 97 5.45 -15.64 8.78
CA THR A 97 6.13 -14.35 8.60
C THR A 97 5.93 -13.88 7.17
N SER A 98 5.18 -12.80 6.98
CA SER A 98 4.99 -12.16 5.69
C SER A 98 6.01 -11.07 5.48
N ARG A 99 6.58 -10.98 4.28
CA ARG A 99 7.49 -9.91 3.85
C ARG A 99 7.02 -9.35 2.53
N TYR A 100 6.95 -8.03 2.44
CA TYR A 100 6.61 -7.34 1.20
C TYR A 100 7.21 -5.94 1.13
N PRO A 101 7.58 -5.47 -0.07
CA PRO A 101 8.11 -4.14 -0.24
C PRO A 101 7.00 -3.09 -0.14
N THR A 102 7.30 -1.99 0.55
CA THR A 102 6.47 -0.78 0.60
C THR A 102 7.25 0.41 0.03
N HIS A 103 6.61 1.55 -0.13
CA HIS A 103 7.27 2.77 -0.60
C HIS A 103 8.33 3.33 0.36
N ILE A 104 8.33 2.90 1.63
CA ILE A 104 9.29 3.30 2.68
C ILE A 104 10.28 2.20 3.07
N GLY A 105 10.20 1.02 2.44
CA GLY A 105 11.09 -0.11 2.72
C GLY A 105 10.36 -1.45 2.77
N GLU A 106 11.01 -2.46 3.30
CA GLU A 106 10.41 -3.78 3.49
C GLU A 106 9.59 -3.81 4.78
N ARG A 107 8.36 -4.32 4.68
CA ARG A 107 7.51 -4.59 5.83
C ARG A 107 7.51 -6.07 6.17
N VAL A 108 7.64 -6.38 7.45
CA VAL A 108 7.64 -7.75 7.98
C VAL A 108 6.53 -7.86 9.02
N GLU A 109 5.63 -8.80 8.83
CA GLU A 109 4.52 -9.06 9.75
C GLU A 109 4.55 -10.50 10.21
N ARG A 110 4.29 -10.75 11.49
CA ARG A 110 4.26 -12.10 12.07
C ARG A 110 2.87 -12.42 12.58
N TYR A 111 2.45 -13.62 12.29
CA TYR A 111 1.17 -14.17 12.72
C TYR A 111 1.41 -15.53 13.37
N ASP A 112 0.90 -15.70 14.58
CA ASP A 112 0.93 -16.98 15.30
C ASP A 112 -0.52 -17.46 15.51
N ALA A 113 -0.79 -18.71 15.21
CA ALA A 113 -2.08 -19.34 15.40
C ALA A 113 -1.90 -20.70 16.06
N ILE A 114 -2.87 -21.09 16.88
CA ILE A 114 -2.97 -22.41 17.48
C ILE A 114 -4.35 -22.96 17.17
N GLY A 115 -4.41 -24.17 16.63
CA GLY A 115 -5.66 -24.81 16.29
C GLY A 115 -5.64 -26.30 16.59
N SER A 116 -6.81 -26.90 16.68
CA SER A 116 -6.95 -28.35 16.81
C SER A 116 -6.78 -29.03 15.46
N CYS A 117 -6.12 -30.15 15.46
CA CYS A 117 -6.04 -31.02 14.30
C CYS A 117 -7.38 -31.71 14.07
N GLN A 118 -7.83 -31.74 12.85
CA GLN A 118 -9.00 -32.54 12.43
C GLN A 118 -8.57 -33.90 11.89
#